data_f5ff931f4b9e17652ad2d52e83d700f9
#
_entry.id   f5ff931f4b9e17652ad2d52e83d700f9
#
_cell.length_a   1.000
_cell.length_b   1.000
_cell.length_c   1.000
_cell.angle_alpha   90.00
_cell.angle_beta   90.00
_cell.angle_gamma   90.00
#
_symmetry.space_group_name_H-M   'P 1'
#
loop_
_entity.id
_entity.type
_entity.pdbx_description
1 polymer ?
#
loop_
_entity_poly.entity_id
_entity_poly.type
_entity_poly.pdbx_seq_one_letter_code
_entity_poly.pdbx_strand_id
1 'polypeptide(L)'
;EFTPRGSTDHPDLVELKILTDGDMGGLVLYAGTPGSFEARLVFPSFEVRRGSFIVVHCRPTGDPAEIDEAGDPGTSGGIDASPSVRDFWLRGAQGLGGNNGVISLYERPGGPMLDGLLYSNRTSGSDDRYRGFGTSEALERAEGLVRDGGWRIAGARVAPEDGMSPEGSTATRSLCRSSTSADTDGRGDWHVVPTRGSTFGAENSDEAYEPATPAP
;
A
#
# COMPACT_ATOMS: atom_id res chain seq x y z
N GLU A 1 -0.46 -3.02 -5.92
CA GLU A 1 -0.54 -1.62 -6.37
C GLU A 1 -0.98 -0.72 -5.23
N PHE A 2 -0.52 0.54 -5.16
CA PHE A 2 -1.01 1.50 -4.18
C PHE A 2 -0.81 2.96 -4.62
N THR A 3 -1.62 3.86 -4.08
CA THR A 3 -1.52 5.31 -4.32
C THR A 3 -1.38 6.04 -2.99
N PRO A 4 -0.18 6.57 -2.62
CA PRO A 4 0.03 7.27 -1.36
C PRO A 4 -0.15 8.80 -1.48
N ARG A 5 -0.47 9.30 -2.66
CA ARG A 5 -0.64 10.71 -2.98
C ARG A 5 -1.95 10.98 -3.70
N GLY A 6 -3.01 10.41 -3.15
CA GLY A 6 -4.36 10.64 -3.61
C GLY A 6 -4.84 12.07 -3.43
N SER A 7 -6.01 12.35 -3.92
CA SER A 7 -6.72 13.62 -3.78
C SER A 7 -8.05 13.42 -3.06
N THR A 8 -8.85 14.47 -2.96
CA THR A 8 -10.23 14.35 -2.47
C THR A 8 -11.11 13.53 -3.43
N ASP A 9 -10.87 13.67 -4.73
CA ASP A 9 -11.67 13.02 -5.77
C ASP A 9 -11.16 11.63 -6.15
N HIS A 10 -9.89 11.34 -5.84
CA HIS A 10 -9.21 10.06 -6.02
C HIS A 10 -8.38 9.74 -4.78
N PRO A 11 -9.00 9.17 -3.73
CA PRO A 11 -8.34 8.89 -2.45
C PRO A 11 -7.24 7.84 -2.58
N ASP A 12 -6.44 7.72 -1.50
CA ASP A 12 -5.40 6.72 -1.42
C ASP A 12 -5.98 5.30 -1.40
N LEU A 13 -5.41 4.44 -2.21
CA LEU A 13 -5.82 3.06 -2.39
C LEU A 13 -4.66 2.10 -2.16
N VAL A 14 -4.96 0.89 -1.72
CA VAL A 14 -4.06 -0.27 -1.69
C VAL A 14 -4.77 -1.43 -2.35
N GLU A 15 -4.11 -2.08 -3.30
CA GLU A 15 -4.61 -3.30 -3.93
C GLU A 15 -3.82 -4.51 -3.45
N LEU A 16 -4.54 -5.57 -3.15
CA LEU A 16 -4.01 -6.90 -2.88
C LEU A 16 -4.35 -7.84 -4.04
N LYS A 17 -3.34 -8.55 -4.56
CA LYS A 17 -3.51 -9.64 -5.52
C LYS A 17 -3.51 -10.97 -4.77
N ILE A 18 -4.50 -11.79 -5.01
CA ILE A 18 -4.63 -13.10 -4.37
C ILE A 18 -3.77 -14.13 -5.10
N LEU A 19 -2.81 -14.72 -4.41
CA LEU A 19 -1.86 -15.69 -4.99
C LEU A 19 -2.31 -17.14 -4.86
N THR A 20 -3.21 -17.43 -3.91
CA THR A 20 -3.75 -18.78 -3.64
C THR A 20 -5.22 -18.69 -3.24
N ASP A 21 -6.01 -19.73 -3.57
CA ASP A 21 -7.36 -19.84 -3.04
C ASP A 21 -7.32 -19.93 -1.51
N GLY A 22 -8.28 -19.31 -0.83
CA GLY A 22 -8.33 -19.31 0.63
C GLY A 22 -9.46 -18.47 1.22
N ASP A 23 -9.39 -18.25 2.51
CA ASP A 23 -10.29 -17.37 3.27
C ASP A 23 -9.50 -16.20 3.85
N MET A 24 -10.06 -14.99 3.74
CA MET A 24 -9.42 -13.76 4.23
C MET A 24 -9.62 -13.54 5.73
N GLY A 25 -10.46 -14.34 6.39
CA GLY A 25 -10.86 -14.15 7.77
C GLY A 25 -9.70 -14.06 8.75
N GLY A 26 -9.60 -12.93 9.43
CA GLY A 26 -8.56 -12.66 10.42
C GLY A 26 -7.25 -12.09 9.87
N LEU A 27 -7.04 -12.08 8.54
CA LEU A 27 -5.92 -11.34 7.95
C LEU A 27 -6.00 -9.86 8.34
N VAL A 28 -4.86 -9.23 8.54
CA VAL A 28 -4.81 -7.82 8.98
C VAL A 28 -3.91 -7.00 8.07
N LEU A 29 -4.49 -6.00 7.43
CA LEU A 29 -3.74 -4.94 6.75
C LEU A 29 -3.49 -3.79 7.72
N TYR A 30 -2.24 -3.36 7.85
CA TYR A 30 -1.85 -2.19 8.61
C TYR A 30 -1.34 -1.08 7.68
N ALA A 31 -1.76 0.15 7.91
CA ALA A 31 -0.99 1.33 7.55
C ALA A 31 0.07 1.53 8.64
N GLY A 32 1.15 0.78 8.54
CA GLY A 32 2.19 0.61 9.55
C GLY A 32 2.55 -0.85 9.80
N THR A 33 2.84 -1.18 11.07
CA THR A 33 3.13 -2.53 11.58
C THR A 33 2.34 -2.78 12.87
N PRO A 34 2.20 -4.02 13.36
CA PRO A 34 1.46 -4.31 14.59
C PRO A 34 1.89 -3.49 15.81
N GLY A 35 3.18 -3.13 15.91
CA GLY A 35 3.72 -2.32 17.01
C GLY A 35 3.44 -0.82 16.90
N SER A 36 3.27 -0.32 15.66
CA SER A 36 3.02 1.10 15.38
C SER A 36 2.28 1.24 14.05
N PHE A 37 1.04 1.74 14.07
CA PHE A 37 0.21 1.90 12.89
C PHE A 37 -0.71 3.14 13.01
N GLU A 38 -1.10 3.69 11.88
CA GLU A 38 -2.10 4.76 11.79
C GLU A 38 -3.52 4.21 11.77
N ALA A 39 -3.71 3.14 11.01
CA ALA A 39 -4.97 2.43 10.90
C ALA A 39 -4.73 0.95 10.59
N ARG A 40 -5.75 0.12 10.84
CA ARG A 40 -5.72 -1.30 10.49
C ARG A 40 -7.10 -1.76 10.03
N LEU A 41 -7.09 -2.73 9.12
CA LEU A 41 -8.26 -3.47 8.68
C LEU A 41 -8.08 -4.94 9.05
N VAL A 42 -9.01 -5.50 9.81
CA VAL A 42 -9.11 -6.95 10.01
C VAL A 42 -10.16 -7.46 9.04
N PHE A 43 -9.75 -8.29 8.10
CA PHE A 43 -10.69 -8.82 7.12
C PHE A 43 -11.71 -9.78 7.78
N PRO A 44 -12.99 -9.66 7.45
CA PRO A 44 -13.98 -10.70 7.79
C PRO A 44 -13.68 -11.99 7.03
N SER A 45 -14.32 -13.09 7.43
CA SER A 45 -14.22 -14.36 6.69
C SER A 45 -15.01 -14.29 5.39
N PHE A 46 -14.34 -14.52 4.28
CA PHE A 46 -14.91 -14.73 2.95
C PHE A 46 -13.90 -15.43 2.05
N GLU A 47 -14.39 -16.23 1.14
CA GLU A 47 -13.54 -16.97 0.21
C GLU A 47 -12.99 -16.07 -0.91
N VAL A 48 -11.74 -16.29 -1.24
CA VAL A 48 -11.04 -15.65 -2.36
C VAL A 48 -10.42 -16.70 -3.27
N ARG A 49 -10.24 -16.33 -4.55
CA ARG A 49 -9.63 -17.19 -5.55
C ARG A 49 -8.32 -16.59 -6.05
N ARG A 50 -7.38 -17.45 -6.37
CA ARG A 50 -6.14 -17.08 -7.04
C ARG A 50 -6.40 -16.20 -8.26
N GLY A 51 -5.66 -15.11 -8.39
CA GLY A 51 -5.77 -14.16 -9.48
C GLY A 51 -6.86 -13.11 -9.30
N SER A 52 -7.68 -13.19 -8.23
CA SER A 52 -8.59 -12.10 -7.90
C SER A 52 -7.86 -10.95 -7.17
N PHE A 53 -8.52 -9.80 -7.13
CA PHE A 53 -8.02 -8.59 -6.51
C PHE A 53 -8.97 -8.09 -5.43
N ILE A 54 -8.41 -7.38 -4.45
CA ILE A 54 -9.13 -6.66 -3.40
C ILE A 54 -8.57 -5.25 -3.36
N VAL A 55 -9.44 -4.24 -3.38
CA VAL A 55 -9.06 -2.84 -3.21
C VAL A 55 -9.40 -2.37 -1.81
N VAL A 56 -8.45 -1.76 -1.13
CA VAL A 56 -8.62 -1.18 0.20
C VAL A 56 -8.51 0.34 0.11
N HIS A 57 -9.60 1.02 0.44
CA HIS A 57 -9.70 2.48 0.46
C HIS A 57 -9.13 3.02 1.76
N CYS A 58 -8.02 3.78 1.66
CA CYS A 58 -7.28 4.26 2.82
C CYS A 58 -7.74 5.64 3.33
N ARG A 59 -8.75 6.23 2.69
CA ARG A 59 -9.31 7.52 3.11
C ARG A 59 -10.85 7.52 3.02
N PRO A 60 -11.53 6.73 3.87
CA PRO A 60 -12.99 6.69 3.89
C PRO A 60 -13.54 8.06 4.28
N THR A 61 -14.66 8.44 3.67
CA THR A 61 -15.39 9.70 3.96
C THR A 61 -16.42 9.53 5.07
N GLY A 62 -16.78 8.27 5.37
CA GLY A 62 -17.87 7.92 6.28
C GLY A 62 -19.23 7.91 5.59
N ASP A 63 -19.26 7.90 4.25
CA ASP A 63 -20.49 7.71 3.49
C ASP A 63 -21.10 6.33 3.82
N PRO A 64 -22.42 6.24 4.12
CA PRO A 64 -23.08 4.95 4.32
C PRO A 64 -22.97 3.97 3.15
N ALA A 65 -22.69 4.46 1.95
CA ALA A 65 -22.45 3.62 0.77
C ALA A 65 -21.07 2.93 0.77
N GLU A 66 -20.12 3.35 1.62
CA GLU A 66 -18.83 2.71 1.80
C GLU A 66 -19.01 1.38 2.54
N ILE A 67 -19.25 0.30 1.81
CA ILE A 67 -19.54 -1.04 2.36
C ILE A 67 -18.32 -1.94 2.19
N ASP A 68 -17.95 -2.67 3.25
CA ASP A 68 -16.94 -3.73 3.19
C ASP A 68 -17.55 -4.98 2.54
N GLU A 69 -17.02 -5.41 1.39
CA GLU A 69 -17.62 -6.43 0.54
C GLU A 69 -17.15 -7.84 0.88
N ALA A 70 -17.56 -8.35 2.03
CA ALA A 70 -17.38 -9.78 2.37
C ALA A 70 -18.29 -10.71 1.54
N GLY A 71 -19.42 -10.21 1.06
CA GLY A 71 -20.36 -10.88 0.14
C GLY A 71 -19.95 -10.70 -1.32
N ASP A 72 -20.89 -10.25 -2.15
CA ASP A 72 -20.68 -10.02 -3.58
C ASP A 72 -19.91 -8.70 -3.83
N PRO A 73 -19.01 -8.65 -4.83
CA PRO A 73 -18.35 -7.41 -5.23
C PRO A 73 -19.33 -6.44 -5.94
N GLY A 74 -18.97 -5.17 -6.02
CA GLY A 74 -19.74 -4.13 -6.71
C GLY A 74 -20.99 -3.67 -5.95
N THR A 75 -21.05 -3.92 -4.64
CA THR A 75 -22.13 -3.43 -3.75
C THR A 75 -21.73 -2.15 -3.02
N SER A 76 -20.45 -1.88 -2.90
CA SER A 76 -19.89 -0.65 -2.33
C SER A 76 -20.09 0.53 -3.28
N GLY A 77 -20.41 1.71 -2.74
CA GLY A 77 -20.70 2.90 -3.52
C GLY A 77 -19.88 4.13 -3.16
N GLY A 78 -18.79 3.98 -2.41
CA GLY A 78 -17.88 5.08 -2.09
C GLY A 78 -17.06 5.59 -3.29
N ILE A 79 -16.26 6.63 -3.07
CA ILE A 79 -15.39 7.20 -4.11
C ILE A 79 -14.40 6.14 -4.59
N ASP A 80 -14.28 5.99 -5.92
CA ASP A 80 -13.43 4.99 -6.58
C ASP A 80 -13.76 3.52 -6.23
N ALA A 81 -14.97 3.24 -5.69
CA ALA A 81 -15.42 1.88 -5.50
C ALA A 81 -15.48 1.12 -6.83
N SER A 82 -15.02 -0.11 -6.84
CA SER A 82 -14.93 -0.93 -8.05
C SER A 82 -16.25 -1.64 -8.33
N PRO A 83 -16.72 -1.68 -9.58
CA PRO A 83 -17.90 -2.47 -9.92
C PRO A 83 -17.62 -3.99 -10.05
N SER A 84 -16.38 -4.43 -9.96
CA SER A 84 -15.98 -5.79 -10.37
C SER A 84 -15.07 -6.53 -9.41
N VAL A 85 -14.39 -5.83 -8.51
CA VAL A 85 -13.56 -6.42 -7.46
C VAL A 85 -14.06 -5.97 -6.10
N ARG A 86 -13.64 -6.65 -5.04
CA ARG A 86 -14.09 -6.35 -3.68
C ARG A 86 -13.44 -5.09 -3.15
N ASP A 87 -14.26 -4.20 -2.59
CA ASP A 87 -13.83 -3.01 -1.89
C ASP A 87 -13.91 -3.20 -0.37
N PHE A 88 -12.88 -2.71 0.32
CA PHE A 88 -12.82 -2.62 1.78
C PHE A 88 -12.38 -1.22 2.20
N TRP A 89 -12.82 -0.77 3.36
CA TRP A 89 -12.60 0.59 3.84
C TRP A 89 -11.80 0.60 5.13
N LEU A 90 -10.60 1.14 5.10
CA LEU A 90 -9.71 1.26 6.25
C LEU A 90 -10.24 2.33 7.21
N ARG A 91 -11.23 1.93 8.03
CA ARG A 91 -11.96 2.84 8.92
C ARG A 91 -11.03 3.59 9.87
N GLY A 92 -11.24 4.91 9.99
CA GLY A 92 -10.41 5.78 10.82
C GLY A 92 -9.12 6.26 10.18
N ALA A 93 -8.71 5.72 9.02
CA ALA A 93 -7.58 6.24 8.26
C ALA A 93 -7.89 7.63 7.69
N GLN A 94 -6.85 8.46 7.60
CA GLN A 94 -6.91 9.79 7.00
C GLN A 94 -6.14 9.87 5.66
N GLY A 95 -5.91 8.72 5.05
CA GLY A 95 -5.04 8.52 3.91
C GLY A 95 -3.70 7.91 4.29
N LEU A 96 -2.85 7.68 3.30
CA LEU A 96 -1.48 7.24 3.46
C LEU A 96 -0.54 8.45 3.54
N GLY A 97 0.61 8.30 4.18
CA GLY A 97 1.61 9.37 4.20
C GLY A 97 2.20 9.64 2.81
N GLY A 98 2.04 10.85 2.26
CA GLY A 98 2.52 11.15 0.91
C GLY A 98 4.05 11.19 0.74
N ASN A 99 4.81 11.22 1.83
CA ASN A 99 6.28 11.31 1.80
C ASN A 99 6.97 10.01 2.19
N ASN A 100 6.43 9.28 3.14
CA ASN A 100 6.94 8.00 3.60
C ASN A 100 5.86 7.23 4.34
N GLY A 101 5.94 5.93 4.32
CA GLY A 101 5.02 5.05 5.03
C GLY A 101 5.40 3.58 4.90
N VAL A 102 4.69 2.79 5.66
CA VAL A 102 4.74 1.34 5.65
C VAL A 102 3.32 0.81 5.47
N ILE A 103 3.16 -0.18 4.62
CA ILE A 103 1.93 -0.96 4.50
C ILE A 103 2.34 -2.42 4.73
N SER A 104 1.61 -3.14 5.55
CA SER A 104 1.96 -4.53 5.84
C SER A 104 0.72 -5.40 6.05
N LEU A 105 0.80 -6.64 5.59
CA LEU A 105 -0.23 -7.67 5.69
C LEU A 105 0.25 -8.80 6.58
N TYR A 106 -0.57 -9.22 7.53
CA TYR A 106 -0.29 -10.29 8.49
C TYR A 106 -1.40 -11.33 8.48
N GLU A 107 -1.06 -12.59 8.80
CA GLU A 107 -2.03 -13.68 8.93
C GLU A 107 -3.12 -13.40 9.97
N ARG A 108 -2.76 -12.67 11.03
CA ARG A 108 -3.66 -12.28 12.13
C ARG A 108 -2.98 -11.18 12.96
N PRO A 109 -3.68 -10.49 13.86
CA PRO A 109 -3.06 -9.55 14.78
C PRO A 109 -1.92 -10.20 15.57
N GLY A 110 -0.70 -9.67 15.43
CA GLY A 110 0.51 -10.22 16.08
C GLY A 110 1.01 -11.57 15.54
N GLY A 111 0.47 -12.04 14.41
CA GLY A 111 0.92 -13.25 13.72
C GLY A 111 2.08 -13.01 12.77
N PRO A 112 2.43 -14.02 11.95
CA PRO A 112 3.43 -13.87 10.90
C PRO A 112 3.03 -12.84 9.85
N MET A 113 4.02 -12.13 9.30
CA MET A 113 3.84 -11.25 8.16
C MET A 113 3.71 -12.08 6.88
N LEU A 114 2.82 -11.67 5.99
CA LEU A 114 2.61 -12.24 4.66
C LEU A 114 3.26 -11.40 3.57
N ASP A 115 3.17 -10.08 3.69
CA ASP A 115 3.72 -9.12 2.71
C ASP A 115 3.89 -7.76 3.38
N GLY A 116 4.78 -6.93 2.83
CA GLY A 116 4.97 -5.58 3.31
C GLY A 116 5.73 -4.71 2.34
N LEU A 117 5.57 -3.41 2.49
CA LEU A 117 6.28 -2.44 1.68
C LEU A 117 6.68 -1.21 2.48
N LEU A 118 7.83 -0.67 2.13
CA LEU A 118 8.35 0.61 2.61
C LEU A 118 8.46 1.57 1.45
N TYR A 119 7.93 2.78 1.60
CA TYR A 119 8.13 3.85 0.62
C TYR A 119 8.59 5.14 1.30
N SER A 120 9.46 5.89 0.63
CA SER A 120 9.95 7.19 1.10
C SER A 120 10.55 8.03 -0.02
N ASN A 121 10.27 9.33 -0.04
CA ASN A 121 11.01 10.33 -0.81
C ASN A 121 11.97 11.14 0.07
N ARG A 122 12.14 10.75 1.32
CA ARG A 122 13.09 11.37 2.25
C ARG A 122 14.47 10.71 2.12
N THR A 123 15.46 11.35 2.72
CA THR A 123 16.82 10.83 2.82
C THR A 123 17.27 10.79 4.27
N SER A 124 18.31 10.02 4.57
CA SER A 124 18.93 9.98 5.89
C SER A 124 19.37 11.36 6.40
N GLY A 125 19.67 12.29 5.48
CA GLY A 125 19.99 13.67 5.81
C GLY A 125 18.77 14.57 6.03
N SER A 126 17.53 14.08 5.88
CA SER A 126 16.31 14.88 6.07
C SER A 126 16.08 15.29 7.53
N ASP A 127 16.53 14.48 8.48
CA ASP A 127 16.60 14.79 9.90
C ASP A 127 17.59 13.85 10.62
N ASP A 128 18.31 14.35 11.63
CA ASP A 128 19.26 13.55 12.40
C ASP A 128 18.60 12.73 13.50
N ARG A 129 17.47 13.20 14.03
CA ARG A 129 16.83 12.60 15.21
C ARG A 129 16.18 11.26 14.91
N TYR A 130 15.55 11.16 13.75
CA TYR A 130 14.80 9.97 13.32
C TYR A 130 15.39 9.35 12.05
N ARG A 131 16.68 9.54 11.84
CA ARG A 131 17.42 8.96 10.71
C ARG A 131 16.80 9.28 9.34
N GLY A 132 16.24 10.47 9.20
CA GLY A 132 15.60 10.91 7.97
C GLY A 132 14.10 10.62 7.87
N PHE A 133 13.51 9.76 8.72
CA PHE A 133 12.08 9.39 8.63
C PHE A 133 11.13 10.51 9.11
N GLY A 134 11.62 11.52 9.83
CA GLY A 134 10.87 12.71 10.24
C GLY A 134 10.11 12.57 11.54
N THR A 135 9.69 11.38 11.95
CA THR A 135 9.06 11.13 13.25
C THR A 135 9.52 9.81 13.85
N SER A 136 9.34 9.65 15.18
CA SER A 136 9.62 8.40 15.89
C SER A 136 8.75 7.25 15.38
N GLU A 137 7.49 7.53 15.11
CA GLU A 137 6.51 6.54 14.68
C GLU A 137 6.84 6.01 13.27
N ALA A 138 7.24 6.91 12.35
CA ALA A 138 7.64 6.51 10.99
C ALA A 138 8.90 5.62 11.03
N LEU A 139 9.89 5.98 11.86
CA LEU A 139 11.07 5.16 12.08
C LEU A 139 10.72 3.80 12.70
N GLU A 140 9.87 3.77 13.73
CA GLU A 140 9.45 2.54 14.40
C GLU A 140 8.73 1.58 13.44
N ARG A 141 7.88 2.11 12.55
CA ARG A 141 7.18 1.33 11.51
C ARG A 141 8.18 0.73 10.53
N ALA A 142 9.14 1.50 10.06
CA ALA A 142 10.17 1.01 9.14
C ALA A 142 11.06 -0.05 9.81
N GLU A 143 11.47 0.16 11.06
CA GLU A 143 12.20 -0.85 11.84
C GLU A 143 11.37 -2.11 12.10
N GLY A 144 10.08 -1.95 12.39
CA GLY A 144 9.14 -3.05 12.57
C GLY A 144 9.03 -3.92 11.33
N LEU A 145 8.83 -3.31 10.16
CA LEU A 145 8.74 -4.01 8.88
C LEU A 145 9.99 -4.84 8.59
N VAL A 146 11.17 -4.26 8.78
CA VAL A 146 12.46 -4.95 8.56
C VAL A 146 12.68 -6.07 9.57
N ARG A 147 12.38 -5.83 10.85
CA ARG A 147 12.48 -6.84 11.91
C ARG A 147 11.59 -8.05 11.63
N ASP A 148 10.38 -7.82 11.12
CA ASP A 148 9.40 -8.86 10.82
C ASP A 148 9.66 -9.54 9.46
N GLY A 149 10.72 -9.13 8.73
CA GLY A 149 11.21 -9.78 7.52
C GLY A 149 10.54 -9.33 6.22
N GLY A 150 9.70 -8.29 6.26
CA GLY A 150 8.93 -7.84 5.10
C GLY A 150 9.65 -6.84 4.18
N TRP A 151 10.91 -6.51 4.47
CA TRP A 151 11.67 -5.60 3.60
C TRP A 151 13.18 -5.80 3.71
N ARG A 152 13.85 -5.81 2.57
CA ARG A 152 15.32 -5.89 2.49
C ARG A 152 15.94 -4.51 2.50
N ILE A 153 17.02 -4.37 3.24
CA ILE A 153 17.77 -3.13 3.37
C ILE A 153 19.22 -3.34 2.94
N ALA A 154 19.86 -2.26 2.48
CA ALA A 154 21.25 -2.30 2.03
C ALA A 154 22.24 -2.30 3.20
N GLY A 155 21.92 -1.62 4.30
CA GLY A 155 22.78 -1.40 5.44
C GLY A 155 22.44 -2.25 6.66
N ALA A 156 23.07 -1.96 7.79
CA ALA A 156 22.79 -2.60 9.08
C ALA A 156 21.52 -2.05 9.78
N ARG A 157 21.01 -0.92 9.32
CA ARG A 157 19.83 -0.24 9.85
C ARG A 157 19.02 0.31 8.69
N VAL A 158 17.70 0.29 8.82
CA VAL A 158 16.80 0.85 7.83
C VAL A 158 17.03 2.35 7.68
N ALA A 159 17.01 2.80 6.43
CA ALA A 159 17.11 4.19 6.02
C ALA A 159 15.95 4.52 5.05
N PRO A 160 15.55 5.80 4.92
CA PRO A 160 14.52 6.21 3.94
C PRO A 160 14.85 5.77 2.51
N GLU A 161 16.13 5.76 2.14
CA GLU A 161 16.62 5.34 0.82
C GLU A 161 16.44 3.85 0.52
N ASP A 162 16.18 3.01 1.53
CA ASP A 162 15.83 1.61 1.33
C ASP A 162 14.40 1.46 0.80
N GLY A 163 13.54 2.46 1.05
CA GLY A 163 12.17 2.49 0.54
C GLY A 163 12.10 2.76 -0.96
N MET A 164 11.02 2.33 -1.60
CA MET A 164 10.70 2.80 -2.95
C MET A 164 10.33 4.28 -2.90
N SER A 165 10.70 5.04 -3.93
CA SER A 165 10.34 6.46 -3.99
C SER A 165 8.93 6.65 -4.51
N PRO A 166 8.03 7.33 -3.76
CA PRO A 166 6.73 7.74 -4.28
C PRO A 166 6.83 8.99 -5.16
N GLU A 167 8.04 9.45 -5.49
CA GLU A 167 8.22 10.61 -6.35
C GLU A 167 7.74 10.33 -7.76
N GLY A 168 7.00 11.28 -8.33
CA GLY A 168 6.30 11.06 -9.60
C GLY A 168 4.90 10.45 -9.45
N SER A 169 4.55 9.83 -8.32
CA SER A 169 3.18 9.40 -8.07
C SER A 169 2.23 10.59 -7.85
N THR A 170 0.98 10.40 -8.21
CA THR A 170 -0.11 11.37 -8.04
C THR A 170 -1.42 10.60 -7.87
N ALA A 171 -2.53 11.28 -7.69
CA ALA A 171 -3.85 10.67 -7.66
C ALA A 171 -4.23 9.85 -8.93
N THR A 172 -3.47 9.99 -10.03
CA THR A 172 -3.67 9.27 -11.30
C THR A 172 -2.44 8.48 -11.74
N ARG A 173 -1.46 8.34 -10.87
CA ARG A 173 -0.21 7.58 -11.06
C ARG A 173 0.10 6.84 -9.77
N SER A 174 -0.23 5.58 -9.74
CA SER A 174 0.07 4.67 -8.63
C SER A 174 1.51 4.15 -8.67
N LEU A 175 1.86 3.41 -7.65
CA LEU A 175 3.03 2.55 -7.63
C LEU A 175 2.56 1.09 -7.69
N CYS A 176 3.14 0.28 -8.56
CA CYS A 176 2.83 -1.13 -8.64
C CYS A 176 4.08 -2.00 -8.81
N ARG A 177 3.96 -3.28 -8.49
CA ARG A 177 4.89 -4.31 -8.95
C ARG A 177 4.64 -4.58 -10.42
N SER A 178 5.56 -5.29 -11.09
CA SER A 178 5.36 -5.73 -12.48
C SER A 178 4.13 -6.64 -12.63
N SER A 179 3.69 -6.86 -13.87
CA SER A 179 2.58 -7.77 -14.20
C SER A 179 2.80 -9.19 -13.66
N THR A 180 4.07 -9.63 -13.55
CA THR A 180 4.42 -10.93 -12.95
C THR A 180 4.30 -10.95 -11.44
N SER A 181 4.09 -9.79 -10.80
CA SER A 181 4.05 -9.63 -9.34
C SER A 181 5.29 -10.20 -8.64
N ALA A 182 6.46 -10.11 -9.29
CA ALA A 182 7.72 -10.54 -8.69
C ALA A 182 7.95 -9.78 -7.37
N ASP A 183 8.36 -10.53 -6.36
CA ASP A 183 8.58 -10.03 -5.01
C ASP A 183 9.94 -10.48 -4.49
N THR A 184 10.79 -9.51 -4.23
CA THR A 184 12.10 -9.73 -3.61
C THR A 184 12.22 -9.00 -2.27
N ASP A 185 11.09 -8.53 -1.72
CA ASP A 185 11.00 -7.69 -0.52
C ASP A 185 11.83 -6.41 -0.63
N GLY A 186 11.85 -5.77 -1.78
CA GLY A 186 12.72 -4.64 -2.02
C GLY A 186 12.16 -3.59 -2.96
N ARG A 187 12.76 -2.40 -2.88
CA ARG A 187 12.35 -1.24 -3.67
C ARG A 187 12.40 -1.46 -5.19
N GLY A 188 13.25 -2.38 -5.66
CA GLY A 188 13.42 -2.68 -7.08
C GLY A 188 12.25 -3.41 -7.72
N ASP A 189 11.32 -3.94 -6.92
CA ASP A 189 10.12 -4.63 -7.40
C ASP A 189 9.04 -3.67 -7.89
N TRP A 190 9.19 -2.37 -7.63
CA TRP A 190 8.16 -1.36 -7.77
C TRP A 190 8.52 -0.26 -8.74
N HIS A 191 7.53 0.27 -9.44
CA HIS A 191 7.66 1.45 -10.30
C HIS A 191 6.40 2.32 -10.22
N VAL A 192 6.53 3.58 -10.64
CA VAL A 192 5.40 4.50 -10.82
C VAL A 192 4.84 4.30 -12.22
N VAL A 193 3.53 4.13 -12.36
CA VAL A 193 2.86 3.99 -13.66
C VAL A 193 2.71 5.35 -14.36
N PRO A 194 2.53 5.39 -15.69
CA PRO A 194 2.21 6.61 -16.42
C PRO A 194 0.90 7.26 -15.95
N THR A 195 0.68 8.51 -16.32
CA THR A 195 -0.58 9.20 -16.00
C THR A 195 -1.80 8.43 -16.54
N ARG A 196 -2.75 8.12 -15.67
CA ARG A 196 -3.92 7.26 -15.92
C ARG A 196 -3.55 5.80 -16.21
N GLY A 197 -2.37 5.36 -15.79
CA GLY A 197 -1.90 4.00 -15.94
C GLY A 197 -2.19 3.10 -14.73
N SER A 198 -2.87 3.61 -13.71
CA SER A 198 -3.29 2.79 -12.55
C SER A 198 -4.25 1.69 -12.99
N THR A 199 -4.07 0.49 -12.43
CA THR A 199 -4.74 -0.75 -12.87
C THR A 199 -5.54 -1.42 -11.76
N PHE A 200 -5.97 -0.66 -10.74
CA PHE A 200 -6.73 -1.20 -9.60
C PHE A 200 -7.87 -2.12 -10.05
N GLY A 201 -7.89 -3.33 -9.54
CA GLY A 201 -8.84 -4.38 -9.90
C GLY A 201 -8.41 -5.25 -11.09
N ALA A 202 -7.21 -5.05 -11.63
CA ALA A 202 -6.69 -5.77 -12.79
C ALA A 202 -5.18 -6.07 -12.65
N GLU A 203 -4.62 -6.80 -13.63
CA GLU A 203 -3.17 -7.05 -13.68
C GLU A 203 -2.41 -5.73 -13.85
N ASN A 204 -1.30 -5.62 -13.10
CA ASN A 204 -0.44 -4.44 -13.12
C ASN A 204 0.17 -4.16 -14.50
N SER A 205 0.37 -2.88 -14.81
CA SER A 205 1.13 -2.44 -15.98
C SER A 205 2.64 -2.60 -15.76
N ASP A 206 3.38 -2.94 -16.81
CA ASP A 206 4.85 -2.92 -16.82
C ASP A 206 5.40 -1.58 -17.33
N GLU A 207 4.53 -0.63 -17.70
CA GLU A 207 4.94 0.70 -18.15
C GLU A 207 5.33 1.56 -16.95
N ALA A 208 6.55 2.12 -16.99
CA ALA A 208 7.03 3.05 -15.98
C ALA A 208 6.86 4.51 -16.43
N TYR A 209 6.52 5.37 -15.47
CA TYR A 209 6.50 6.81 -15.69
C TYR A 209 7.90 7.36 -15.94
N GLU A 210 8.07 8.04 -17.05
CA GLU A 210 9.29 8.79 -17.39
C GLU A 210 9.03 10.29 -17.20
N PRO A 211 9.73 10.97 -16.27
CA PRO A 211 9.65 12.42 -16.14
C PRO A 211 10.09 13.10 -17.44
N ALA A 212 9.37 14.15 -17.84
CA ALA A 212 9.81 14.96 -18.97
C ALA A 212 11.23 15.51 -18.71
N THR A 213 12.14 15.28 -19.64
CA THR A 213 13.48 15.88 -19.58
C THR A 213 13.31 17.41 -19.64
N PRO A 214 13.86 18.19 -18.68
CA PRO A 214 13.83 19.64 -18.80
C PRO A 214 14.41 20.06 -20.15
N ALA A 215 13.72 20.95 -20.84
CA ALA A 215 14.28 21.56 -22.05
C ALA A 215 15.57 22.30 -21.70
N PRO A 216 16.63 22.21 -22.53
CA PRO A 216 17.91 22.85 -22.27
C PRO A 216 17.82 24.37 -22.26
#